data_8b52401ac87d668e9b84a4e974dee8de
#
_entry.id   8b52401ac87d668e9b84a4e974dee8de
#
_cell.length_a   1.000
_cell.length_b   1.000
_cell.length_c   1.000
_cell.angle_alpha   90.00
_cell.angle_beta   90.00
_cell.angle_gamma   90.00
#
_symmetry.space_group_name_H-M   'P 1'
#
loop_
_entity.id
_entity.type
_entity.pdbx_description
1 polymer ?
#
loop_
_entity_poly.entity_id
_entity_poly.type
_entity_poly.pdbx_seq_one_letter_code
_entity_poly.pdbx_strand_id
1 'polypeptide(L)'
;MHEKYYIFLSHRLYTQEVQTSNYSDTNHTSHFSNACSLYFLYCESFTELADHLHTWLSTHECGNLSLLMNPDIFLLENVDTLPEVPDDIYLNSGYPDRLAVVYPRNTMDSLELDRSKGSLLPHTVVSAKQNVYFFSPVHFREREIGYLVLENCDYLLDHQFLFETLNTFRTSIEALYGKLILRKKNKQLSQLYIHDSLTGLYNRMAYEKLALPLFQQYMQKGRPVGILFADADHLKYINDNFGHDMGNLAIRSTASVIQQQCPVGSISMRYGGDEFVCVIPDYSQSKIQQLKESILASLEEFSSTSRTVFPLEASIGFVVADDPVFSLNDYINLADEKMYAEKKERKATRQ
;
A
#
# COMPACT_ATOMS: atom_id res chain seq x y z
N MET A 1 -8.14 -11.08 -48.73
CA MET A 1 -7.91 -11.89 -47.51
C MET A 1 -6.47 -11.68 -47.13
N HIS A 2 -6.16 -10.89 -46.10
CA HIS A 2 -4.78 -10.69 -45.65
C HIS A 2 -4.49 -11.78 -44.66
N GLU A 3 -3.57 -12.69 -44.98
CA GLU A 3 -3.08 -13.70 -44.07
C GLU A 3 -2.22 -13.00 -43.00
N LYS A 4 -2.64 -13.14 -41.75
CA LYS A 4 -1.87 -12.70 -40.59
C LYS A 4 -1.13 -13.93 -40.06
N TYR A 5 0.18 -13.85 -39.97
CA TYR A 5 1.00 -14.90 -39.37
C TYR A 5 1.24 -14.59 -37.89
N TYR A 6 0.90 -15.54 -37.03
CA TYR A 6 1.13 -15.47 -35.58
C TYR A 6 2.18 -16.52 -35.21
N ILE A 7 3.24 -16.10 -34.59
CA ILE A 7 4.27 -17.00 -34.07
C ILE A 7 4.20 -16.96 -32.55
N PHE A 8 3.81 -18.08 -31.95
CA PHE A 8 3.82 -18.25 -30.50
C PHE A 8 5.13 -18.91 -30.08
N LEU A 9 5.95 -18.19 -29.29
CA LEU A 9 7.15 -18.73 -28.70
C LEU A 9 6.82 -19.27 -27.29
N SER A 10 6.58 -20.59 -27.20
CA SER A 10 6.43 -21.24 -25.90
C SER A 10 7.77 -21.76 -25.40
N HIS A 11 7.94 -21.81 -24.11
CA HIS A 11 9.17 -22.23 -23.39
C HIS A 11 9.66 -23.66 -23.74
N ARG A 12 8.88 -24.48 -24.45
CA ARG A 12 9.18 -25.90 -24.74
C ARG A 12 9.73 -26.18 -26.14
N LEU A 13 9.87 -25.19 -27.01
CA LEU A 13 10.26 -25.43 -28.42
C LEU A 13 11.73 -25.11 -28.78
N TYR A 14 12.56 -24.82 -27.79
CA TYR A 14 13.96 -24.43 -28.06
C TYR A 14 14.99 -25.51 -27.69
N THR A 15 14.83 -26.72 -28.21
CA THR A 15 15.85 -27.76 -28.15
C THR A 15 16.14 -28.41 -29.49
N GLN A 16 16.16 -27.67 -30.61
CA GLN A 16 16.78 -28.21 -31.84
C GLN A 16 17.29 -27.09 -32.74
N GLU A 17 18.62 -27.14 -32.92
CA GLU A 17 19.46 -26.72 -34.02
C GLU A 17 19.41 -25.26 -34.51
N VAL A 18 20.33 -24.45 -33.99
CA VAL A 18 20.91 -23.32 -34.73
C VAL A 18 22.35 -23.68 -35.07
N GLN A 19 22.60 -24.00 -36.36
CA GLN A 19 23.95 -24.09 -36.89
C GLN A 19 24.52 -22.68 -37.09
N THR A 20 25.74 -22.55 -36.61
CA THR A 20 26.61 -21.37 -36.63
C THR A 20 26.87 -20.83 -38.04
N SER A 21 26.67 -19.55 -38.29
CA SER A 21 27.35 -18.80 -39.33
C SER A 21 27.71 -17.38 -38.85
N ASN A 22 29.02 -17.18 -38.81
CA ASN A 22 29.78 -15.92 -38.86
C ASN A 22 29.61 -14.83 -37.82
N TYR A 23 30.54 -14.90 -36.89
CA TYR A 23 30.93 -13.88 -35.93
C TYR A 23 31.69 -12.73 -36.61
N SER A 24 31.14 -11.51 -36.61
CA SER A 24 31.93 -10.28 -36.71
C SER A 24 31.33 -9.00 -36.03
N ASP A 25 30.14 -9.07 -35.43
CA ASP A 25 29.54 -7.86 -34.82
C ASP A 25 29.15 -7.98 -33.32
N THR A 26 29.81 -8.91 -32.61
CA THR A 26 29.39 -9.28 -31.24
C THR A 26 29.73 -8.26 -30.15
N ASN A 27 30.58 -7.27 -30.41
CA ASN A 27 31.00 -6.31 -29.38
C ASN A 27 30.05 -5.13 -29.15
N HIS A 28 29.26 -4.73 -30.12
CA HIS A 28 28.28 -3.61 -29.95
C HIS A 28 27.00 -4.05 -29.28
N THR A 29 26.62 -5.29 -29.45
CA THR A 29 25.30 -5.82 -29.04
C THR A 29 25.28 -6.33 -27.60
N SER A 30 26.38 -6.92 -27.09
CA SER A 30 26.44 -7.38 -25.69
C SER A 30 26.46 -6.25 -24.65
N HIS A 31 27.08 -5.12 -24.97
CA HIS A 31 27.04 -3.92 -24.13
C HIS A 31 25.64 -3.28 -24.08
N PHE A 32 24.88 -3.40 -25.16
CA PHE A 32 23.56 -2.81 -25.27
C PHE A 32 22.51 -3.62 -24.51
N SER A 33 22.55 -4.94 -24.59
CA SER A 33 21.65 -5.83 -23.83
C SER A 33 21.78 -5.64 -22.32
N ASN A 34 23.01 -5.49 -21.82
CA ASN A 34 23.26 -5.30 -20.39
C ASN A 34 22.81 -3.91 -19.86
N ALA A 35 22.99 -2.84 -20.64
CA ALA A 35 22.58 -1.50 -20.24
C ALA A 35 21.03 -1.37 -20.21
N CYS A 36 20.36 -1.87 -21.25
CA CYS A 36 18.87 -1.88 -21.27
C CYS A 36 18.29 -2.74 -20.16
N SER A 37 18.89 -3.90 -19.86
CA SER A 37 18.41 -4.80 -18.81
C SER A 37 18.37 -4.11 -17.44
N LEU A 38 19.35 -3.25 -17.13
CA LEU A 38 19.40 -2.54 -15.86
C LEU A 38 18.28 -1.51 -15.72
N TYR A 39 17.98 -0.73 -16.76
CA TYR A 39 16.91 0.27 -16.72
C TYR A 39 15.55 -0.36 -16.41
N PHE A 40 15.23 -1.48 -17.04
CA PHE A 40 13.95 -2.16 -16.81
C PHE A 40 13.86 -2.81 -15.43
N LEU A 41 14.98 -3.31 -14.88
CA LEU A 41 14.99 -3.94 -13.54
C LEU A 41 14.77 -2.96 -12.39
N TYR A 42 15.09 -1.68 -12.59
CA TYR A 42 14.94 -0.65 -11.54
C TYR A 42 13.61 0.09 -11.57
N CYS A 43 12.69 -0.24 -12.48
CA CYS A 43 11.38 0.37 -12.52
C CYS A 43 10.64 0.26 -11.19
N GLU A 44 10.00 1.35 -10.80
CA GLU A 44 9.18 1.44 -9.58
C GLU A 44 7.67 1.39 -9.88
N SER A 45 7.28 1.59 -11.15
CA SER A 45 5.90 1.61 -11.62
C SER A 45 5.78 1.09 -13.05
N PHE A 46 4.56 0.67 -13.44
CA PHE A 46 4.25 0.34 -14.84
C PHE A 46 4.28 1.55 -15.75
N THR A 47 4.06 2.73 -15.19
CA THR A 47 4.24 4.01 -15.88
C THR A 47 5.67 4.19 -16.36
N GLU A 48 6.63 4.04 -15.45
CA GLU A 48 8.05 4.14 -15.74
C GLU A 48 8.50 3.03 -16.70
N LEU A 49 8.01 1.82 -16.50
CA LEU A 49 8.24 0.72 -17.45
C LEU A 49 7.77 1.07 -18.87
N ALA A 50 6.57 1.66 -19.01
CA ALA A 50 6.03 2.06 -20.31
C ALA A 50 6.90 3.15 -20.99
N ASP A 51 7.42 4.10 -20.22
CA ASP A 51 8.32 5.13 -20.73
C ASP A 51 9.66 4.53 -21.21
N HIS A 52 10.19 3.54 -20.48
CA HIS A 52 11.37 2.79 -20.92
C HIS A 52 11.12 1.95 -22.17
N LEU A 53 9.95 1.30 -22.28
CA LEU A 53 9.55 0.57 -23.47
C LEU A 53 9.42 1.50 -24.68
N HIS A 54 8.89 2.72 -24.48
CA HIS A 54 8.81 3.73 -25.53
C HIS A 54 10.21 4.16 -26.00
N THR A 55 11.12 4.41 -25.07
CA THR A 55 12.51 4.77 -25.38
C THR A 55 13.20 3.66 -26.13
N TRP A 56 13.02 2.42 -25.70
CA TRP A 56 13.57 1.24 -26.36
C TRP A 56 13.04 1.13 -27.81
N LEU A 57 11.71 1.24 -28.01
CA LEU A 57 11.09 1.16 -29.32
C LEU A 57 11.63 2.23 -30.28
N SER A 58 11.86 3.43 -29.79
CA SER A 58 12.36 4.58 -30.60
C SER A 58 13.82 4.38 -31.06
N THR A 59 14.57 3.50 -30.42
CA THR A 59 16.01 3.26 -30.71
C THR A 59 16.23 1.96 -31.49
N HIS A 60 15.18 1.18 -31.75
CA HIS A 60 15.26 -0.10 -32.45
C HIS A 60 14.37 -0.12 -33.69
N GLU A 61 14.80 -0.85 -34.69
CA GLU A 61 14.03 -1.05 -35.93
C GLU A 61 12.87 -2.05 -35.70
N CYS A 62 11.92 -1.67 -34.85
CA CYS A 62 10.74 -2.43 -34.53
C CYS A 62 9.50 -1.63 -34.97
N GLY A 63 8.56 -2.27 -35.63
CA GLY A 63 7.36 -1.58 -36.14
C GLY A 63 6.48 -1.09 -35.00
N ASN A 64 6.26 -1.92 -33.98
CA ASN A 64 5.49 -1.57 -32.81
C ASN A 64 5.75 -2.55 -31.66
N LEU A 65 5.32 -2.15 -30.45
CA LEU A 65 5.34 -2.97 -29.24
C LEU A 65 4.02 -2.78 -28.51
N SER A 66 3.47 -3.84 -27.96
CA SER A 66 2.31 -3.77 -27.06
C SER A 66 2.53 -4.64 -25.85
N LEU A 67 2.27 -4.08 -24.66
CA LEU A 67 2.24 -4.80 -23.42
C LEU A 67 0.82 -4.81 -22.88
N LEU A 68 0.25 -6.00 -22.78
CA LEU A 68 -1.11 -6.22 -22.28
C LEU A 68 -1.03 -7.04 -21.00
N MET A 69 -1.70 -6.59 -19.95
CA MET A 69 -1.63 -7.22 -18.63
C MET A 69 -3.02 -7.29 -17.99
N ASN A 70 -3.14 -8.16 -16.99
CA ASN A 70 -4.33 -8.21 -16.15
C ASN A 70 -4.60 -6.82 -15.55
N PRO A 71 -5.84 -6.26 -15.63
CA PRO A 71 -6.18 -4.95 -15.11
C PRO A 71 -5.88 -4.77 -13.62
N ASP A 72 -5.88 -5.85 -12.85
CA ASP A 72 -5.62 -5.83 -11.42
C ASP A 72 -4.20 -5.33 -11.06
N ILE A 73 -3.27 -5.29 -12.03
CA ILE A 73 -1.93 -4.73 -11.81
C ILE A 73 -1.96 -3.24 -11.43
N PHE A 74 -2.89 -2.46 -12.02
CA PHE A 74 -3.04 -1.04 -11.68
C PHE A 74 -3.52 -0.84 -10.24
N LEU A 75 -4.22 -1.83 -9.70
CA LEU A 75 -4.61 -1.86 -8.30
C LEU A 75 -3.39 -2.04 -7.37
N LEU A 76 -2.31 -2.63 -7.85
CA LEU A 76 -1.07 -2.79 -7.08
C LEU A 76 -0.26 -1.49 -6.99
N GLU A 77 -0.38 -0.59 -7.96
CA GLU A 77 0.32 0.72 -7.93
C GLU A 77 -0.32 1.70 -6.95
N ASN A 78 -1.64 1.66 -6.81
CA ASN A 78 -2.41 2.58 -5.96
C ASN A 78 -2.66 2.01 -4.56
N VAL A 79 -1.59 1.59 -3.88
CA VAL A 79 -1.66 0.95 -2.55
C VAL A 79 -2.36 1.80 -1.50
N ASP A 80 -2.47 3.13 -1.71
CA ASP A 80 -3.01 4.07 -0.71
C ASP A 80 -4.54 4.25 -0.76
N THR A 81 -5.19 3.86 -1.86
CA THR A 81 -6.61 4.20 -2.10
C THR A 81 -7.55 3.00 -2.14
N LEU A 82 -7.05 1.76 -1.96
CA LEU A 82 -7.87 0.59 -2.23
C LEU A 82 -8.42 -0.10 -0.99
N PRO A 83 -9.72 -0.50 -1.05
CA PRO A 83 -10.26 -1.52 -0.19
C PRO A 83 -9.46 -2.83 -0.34
N GLU A 84 -9.61 -3.72 0.62
CA GLU A 84 -8.97 -5.04 0.62
C GLU A 84 -9.06 -5.68 -0.77
N VAL A 85 -7.89 -5.86 -1.40
CA VAL A 85 -7.84 -6.64 -2.64
C VAL A 85 -8.02 -8.10 -2.22
N PRO A 86 -9.03 -8.78 -2.74
CA PRO A 86 -9.28 -10.17 -2.39
C PRO A 86 -8.03 -11.03 -2.60
N ASP A 87 -7.75 -11.94 -1.68
CA ASP A 87 -6.62 -12.89 -1.79
C ASP A 87 -6.73 -13.78 -3.03
N ASP A 88 -7.92 -13.92 -3.60
CA ASP A 88 -8.25 -14.71 -4.78
C ASP A 88 -7.89 -14.06 -6.12
N ILE A 89 -7.50 -12.78 -6.19
CA ILE A 89 -6.83 -12.21 -7.39
C ILE A 89 -5.65 -13.11 -7.83
N TYR A 90 -5.10 -13.86 -6.89
CA TYR A 90 -4.00 -14.79 -7.14
C TYR A 90 -4.46 -16.18 -7.60
N LEU A 91 -5.76 -16.48 -7.66
CA LEU A 91 -6.27 -17.84 -7.87
C LEU A 91 -6.73 -18.13 -9.29
N ASN A 92 -6.95 -17.13 -10.15
CA ASN A 92 -7.40 -17.35 -11.52
C ASN A 92 -6.25 -17.88 -12.38
N SER A 93 -6.39 -19.11 -12.84
CA SER A 93 -5.52 -19.71 -13.87
C SER A 93 -6.00 -19.26 -15.25
N GLY A 94 -5.09 -18.71 -16.06
CA GLY A 94 -5.34 -18.27 -17.42
C GLY A 94 -5.49 -16.76 -17.58
N TYR A 95 -5.51 -16.31 -18.84
CA TYR A 95 -5.69 -14.91 -19.16
C TYR A 95 -7.12 -14.49 -18.89
N PRO A 96 -7.37 -13.35 -18.22
CA PRO A 96 -8.71 -12.80 -18.07
C PRO A 96 -9.32 -12.41 -19.42
N ASP A 97 -10.63 -12.35 -19.50
CA ASP A 97 -11.33 -11.91 -20.71
C ASP A 97 -11.01 -10.47 -21.09
N ARG A 98 -10.68 -9.65 -20.11
CA ARG A 98 -10.24 -8.26 -20.29
C ARG A 98 -8.79 -8.11 -19.90
N LEU A 99 -8.01 -7.44 -20.76
CA LEU A 99 -6.63 -7.07 -20.53
C LEU A 99 -6.49 -5.57 -20.65
N ALA A 100 -5.73 -4.99 -19.73
CA ALA A 100 -5.34 -3.59 -19.79
C ALA A 100 -4.13 -3.42 -20.70
N VAL A 101 -4.15 -2.39 -21.52
CA VAL A 101 -3.01 -2.01 -22.38
C VAL A 101 -2.09 -1.11 -21.56
N VAL A 102 -0.96 -1.68 -21.13
CA VAL A 102 0.08 -0.95 -20.40
C VAL A 102 0.89 -0.08 -21.36
N TYR A 103 1.15 -0.61 -22.55
CA TYR A 103 1.83 0.09 -23.62
C TYR A 103 1.24 -0.34 -24.98
N PRO A 104 1.04 0.53 -25.98
CA PRO A 104 1.30 1.98 -25.95
C PRO A 104 0.33 2.73 -25.03
N ARG A 105 0.83 3.79 -24.39
CA ARG A 105 -0.01 4.66 -23.59
C ARG A 105 -0.91 5.51 -24.46
N ASN A 106 -2.21 5.35 -24.34
CA ASN A 106 -3.16 6.30 -24.87
C ASN A 106 -3.62 7.24 -23.75
N THR A 107 -3.55 8.53 -23.97
CA THR A 107 -3.87 9.58 -23.00
C THR A 107 -5.35 9.70 -22.67
N MET A 108 -6.20 8.90 -23.30
CA MET A 108 -7.66 8.89 -23.09
C MET A 108 -8.11 7.45 -22.89
N ASP A 109 -8.50 7.15 -21.66
CA ASP A 109 -9.09 5.91 -21.15
C ASP A 109 -8.19 4.67 -21.15
N SER A 110 -8.28 3.90 -20.08
CA SER A 110 -7.75 2.56 -19.97
C SER A 110 -8.28 1.72 -21.13
N LEU A 111 -7.52 1.57 -22.21
CA LEU A 111 -7.85 0.68 -23.31
C LEU A 111 -7.84 -0.75 -22.76
N GLU A 112 -9.03 -1.26 -22.50
CA GLU A 112 -9.21 -2.67 -22.17
C GLU A 112 -9.40 -3.45 -23.47
N LEU A 113 -8.61 -4.48 -23.65
CA LEU A 113 -8.80 -5.46 -24.72
C LEU A 113 -9.79 -6.51 -24.24
N ASP A 114 -10.94 -6.61 -24.92
CA ASP A 114 -11.93 -7.65 -24.68
C ASP A 114 -11.63 -8.86 -25.55
N ARG A 115 -11.01 -9.89 -25.00
CA ARG A 115 -10.66 -11.14 -25.67
C ARG A 115 -11.88 -11.97 -26.08
N SER A 116 -13.00 -11.80 -25.40
CA SER A 116 -14.25 -12.51 -25.76
C SER A 116 -14.71 -12.19 -27.19
N LYS A 117 -14.26 -11.05 -27.73
CA LYS A 117 -14.51 -10.63 -29.14
C LYS A 117 -13.51 -11.19 -30.13
N GLY A 118 -12.60 -12.09 -29.70
CA GLY A 118 -11.64 -12.75 -30.59
C GLY A 118 -10.46 -11.88 -31.01
N SER A 119 -10.26 -10.71 -30.42
CA SER A 119 -9.10 -9.85 -30.69
C SER A 119 -7.98 -10.16 -29.73
N LEU A 120 -6.74 -10.30 -30.24
CA LEU A 120 -5.51 -10.46 -29.47
C LEU A 120 -4.68 -9.18 -29.40
N LEU A 121 -5.05 -8.15 -30.18
CA LEU A 121 -4.36 -6.88 -30.28
C LEU A 121 -5.34 -5.73 -30.13
N PRO A 122 -4.91 -4.60 -29.52
CA PRO A 122 -5.69 -3.36 -29.53
C PRO A 122 -6.01 -2.94 -30.98
N HIS A 123 -7.21 -2.47 -31.23
CA HIS A 123 -7.65 -2.04 -32.57
C HIS A 123 -6.74 -0.93 -33.17
N THR A 124 -6.07 -0.18 -32.34
CA THR A 124 -5.12 0.88 -32.73
C THR A 124 -3.82 0.34 -33.35
N VAL A 125 -3.51 -0.94 -33.13
CA VAL A 125 -2.27 -1.58 -33.58
C VAL A 125 -2.45 -2.35 -34.91
N VAL A 126 -3.70 -2.56 -35.34
CA VAL A 126 -3.97 -3.35 -36.55
C VAL A 126 -3.71 -2.52 -37.80
N SER A 127 -2.52 -2.70 -38.40
CA SER A 127 -2.20 -2.13 -39.74
C SER A 127 -2.87 -2.88 -40.87
N ALA A 128 -3.18 -2.17 -41.98
CA ALA A 128 -3.73 -2.78 -43.20
C ALA A 128 -2.67 -3.56 -44.01
N LYS A 129 -1.42 -3.56 -43.64
CA LYS A 129 -0.31 -4.29 -44.30
C LYS A 129 -0.14 -5.68 -43.67
N GLN A 130 0.53 -6.56 -44.40
CA GLN A 130 1.01 -7.85 -43.85
C GLN A 130 2.02 -7.56 -42.74
N ASN A 131 1.72 -8.00 -41.53
CA ASN A 131 2.57 -7.77 -40.36
C ASN A 131 2.95 -9.11 -39.74
N VAL A 132 4.16 -9.18 -39.21
CA VAL A 132 4.66 -10.29 -38.40
C VAL A 132 4.53 -9.90 -36.93
N TYR A 133 3.95 -10.78 -36.14
CA TYR A 133 3.75 -10.55 -34.70
C TYR A 133 4.43 -11.66 -33.89
N PHE A 134 5.20 -11.23 -32.88
CA PHE A 134 5.79 -12.13 -31.89
C PHE A 134 5.06 -11.95 -30.58
N PHE A 135 4.47 -13.02 -30.06
CA PHE A 135 3.79 -13.03 -28.77
C PHE A 135 4.67 -13.70 -27.73
N SER A 136 4.96 -13.01 -26.65
CA SER A 136 5.68 -13.54 -25.51
C SER A 136 4.79 -13.48 -24.28
N PRO A 137 4.41 -14.62 -23.66
CA PRO A 137 3.66 -14.63 -22.44
C PRO A 137 4.50 -14.05 -21.29
N VAL A 138 3.84 -13.31 -20.40
CA VAL A 138 4.41 -12.80 -19.17
C VAL A 138 3.79 -13.55 -18.01
N HIS A 139 4.63 -14.17 -17.19
CA HIS A 139 4.24 -14.99 -16.05
C HIS A 139 4.76 -14.38 -14.75
N PHE A 140 4.06 -14.62 -13.67
CA PHE A 140 4.59 -14.45 -12.33
C PHE A 140 4.43 -15.76 -11.57
N ARG A 141 5.54 -16.45 -11.30
CA ARG A 141 5.55 -17.83 -10.80
C ARG A 141 4.85 -18.76 -11.81
N GLU A 142 3.76 -19.41 -11.41
CA GLU A 142 3.00 -20.34 -12.25
C GLU A 142 1.79 -19.70 -12.96
N ARG A 143 1.66 -18.36 -12.90
CA ARG A 143 0.48 -17.64 -13.38
C ARG A 143 0.79 -16.74 -14.53
N GLU A 144 -0.10 -16.75 -15.49
CA GLU A 144 -0.10 -15.82 -16.61
C GLU A 144 -0.66 -14.48 -16.15
N ILE A 145 0.14 -13.42 -16.26
CA ILE A 145 -0.23 -12.06 -15.86
C ILE A 145 -0.43 -11.13 -17.06
N GLY A 146 -0.08 -11.58 -18.25
CA GLY A 146 -0.21 -10.80 -19.46
C GLY A 146 0.62 -11.35 -20.61
N TYR A 147 0.76 -10.57 -21.67
CA TYR A 147 1.66 -10.88 -22.78
C TYR A 147 2.22 -9.62 -23.43
N LEU A 148 3.42 -9.77 -23.96
CA LEU A 148 4.10 -8.77 -24.77
C LEU A 148 3.96 -9.14 -26.26
N VAL A 149 3.74 -8.14 -27.11
CA VAL A 149 3.66 -8.30 -28.55
C VAL A 149 4.65 -7.37 -29.22
N LEU A 150 5.53 -7.92 -30.06
CA LEU A 150 6.40 -7.17 -30.96
C LEU A 150 5.82 -7.28 -32.37
N GLU A 151 5.76 -6.17 -33.09
CA GLU A 151 5.27 -6.10 -34.47
C GLU A 151 6.40 -5.68 -35.39
N ASN A 152 6.62 -6.45 -36.49
CA ASN A 152 7.61 -6.16 -37.54
C ASN A 152 9.03 -5.91 -37.01
N CYS A 153 9.47 -6.78 -36.11
CA CYS A 153 10.84 -6.78 -35.61
C CYS A 153 11.66 -7.87 -36.33
N ASP A 154 11.63 -7.86 -37.67
CA ASP A 154 12.18 -8.93 -38.52
C ASP A 154 13.67 -9.14 -38.35
N TYR A 155 14.41 -8.06 -38.02
CA TYR A 155 15.84 -8.12 -37.74
C TYR A 155 16.20 -8.99 -36.52
N LEU A 156 15.24 -9.18 -35.60
CA LEU A 156 15.44 -10.05 -34.46
C LEU A 156 15.41 -11.54 -34.81
N LEU A 157 14.86 -11.92 -35.98
CA LEU A 157 14.78 -13.31 -36.43
C LEU A 157 16.13 -13.89 -36.77
N ASP A 158 17.04 -13.07 -37.30
CA ASP A 158 18.36 -13.52 -37.75
C ASP A 158 19.39 -13.62 -36.62
N HIS A 159 19.02 -13.22 -35.39
CA HIS A 159 19.95 -13.15 -34.28
C HIS A 159 19.33 -13.74 -32.99
N GLN A 160 20.19 -14.25 -32.12
CA GLN A 160 19.84 -14.75 -30.78
C GLN A 160 19.16 -13.64 -29.89
N PHE A 161 19.18 -12.41 -30.37
CA PHE A 161 18.67 -11.23 -29.65
C PHE A 161 17.18 -11.23 -29.38
N LEU A 162 16.35 -11.85 -30.22
CA LEU A 162 14.90 -11.91 -29.98
C LEU A 162 14.62 -12.57 -28.62
N PHE A 163 15.24 -13.72 -28.39
CA PHE A 163 15.06 -14.45 -27.14
C PHE A 163 15.59 -13.66 -25.94
N GLU A 164 16.77 -13.07 -26.04
CA GLU A 164 17.36 -12.27 -24.98
C GLU A 164 16.52 -11.02 -24.67
N THR A 165 16.05 -10.32 -25.70
CA THR A 165 15.19 -9.14 -25.57
C THR A 165 13.87 -9.49 -24.89
N LEU A 166 13.16 -10.51 -25.39
CA LEU A 166 11.89 -10.94 -24.80
C LEU A 166 12.08 -11.45 -23.36
N ASN A 167 13.16 -12.17 -23.11
CA ASN A 167 13.48 -12.65 -21.77
C ASN A 167 13.78 -11.49 -20.80
N THR A 168 14.50 -10.47 -21.27
CA THR A 168 14.78 -9.25 -20.49
C THR A 168 13.48 -8.52 -20.12
N PHE A 169 12.61 -8.27 -21.07
CA PHE A 169 11.33 -7.62 -20.81
C PHE A 169 10.47 -8.44 -19.83
N ARG A 170 10.35 -9.74 -20.08
CA ARG A 170 9.60 -10.64 -19.22
C ARG A 170 10.13 -10.63 -17.79
N THR A 171 11.43 -10.82 -17.61
CA THR A 171 12.06 -10.84 -16.28
C THR A 171 11.87 -9.52 -15.55
N SER A 172 11.97 -8.40 -16.25
CA SER A 172 11.78 -7.07 -15.67
C SER A 172 10.34 -6.81 -15.26
N ILE A 173 9.37 -7.22 -16.09
CA ILE A 173 7.94 -7.12 -15.76
C ILE A 173 7.59 -8.01 -14.56
N GLU A 174 8.12 -9.23 -14.54
CA GLU A 174 7.94 -10.16 -13.43
C GLU A 174 8.55 -9.61 -12.12
N ALA A 175 9.74 -9.01 -12.19
CA ALA A 175 10.41 -8.39 -11.06
C ALA A 175 9.61 -7.19 -10.50
N LEU A 176 9.14 -6.31 -11.39
CA LEU A 176 8.30 -5.17 -11.00
C LEU A 176 6.99 -5.64 -10.35
N TYR A 177 6.30 -6.60 -10.96
CA TYR A 177 5.08 -7.17 -10.41
C TYR A 177 5.30 -7.77 -9.02
N GLY A 178 6.39 -8.55 -8.85
CA GLY A 178 6.76 -9.13 -7.56
C GLY A 178 7.05 -8.06 -6.50
N LYS A 179 7.74 -6.98 -6.88
CA LYS A 179 8.04 -5.83 -6.02
C LYS A 179 6.76 -5.13 -5.53
N LEU A 180 5.80 -4.89 -6.42
CA LEU A 180 4.53 -4.27 -6.08
C LEU A 180 3.69 -5.15 -5.13
N ILE A 181 3.63 -6.46 -5.39
CA ILE A 181 2.98 -7.42 -4.48
C ILE A 181 3.63 -7.39 -3.09
N LEU A 182 4.96 -7.42 -3.03
CA LEU A 182 5.68 -7.39 -1.76
C LEU A 182 5.42 -6.10 -0.99
N ARG A 183 5.43 -4.96 -1.66
CA ARG A 183 5.07 -3.65 -1.06
C ARG A 183 3.68 -3.68 -0.45
N LYS A 184 2.70 -4.22 -1.19
CA LYS A 184 1.32 -4.34 -0.71
C LYS A 184 1.23 -5.23 0.53
N LYS A 185 1.82 -6.43 0.49
CA LYS A 185 1.83 -7.34 1.63
C LYS A 185 2.50 -6.73 2.86
N ASN A 186 3.63 -6.03 2.67
CA ASN A 186 4.31 -5.34 3.76
C ASN A 186 3.45 -4.22 4.36
N LYS A 187 2.66 -3.51 3.54
CA LYS A 187 1.73 -2.49 4.04
C LYS A 187 0.60 -3.12 4.86
N GLN A 188 -0.01 -4.21 4.37
CA GLN A 188 -1.04 -4.95 5.11
C GLN A 188 -0.50 -5.48 6.45
N LEU A 189 0.68 -6.11 6.44
CA LEU A 189 1.35 -6.55 7.66
C LEU A 189 1.64 -5.37 8.61
N SER A 190 2.09 -4.24 8.08
CA SER A 190 2.33 -3.04 8.88
C SER A 190 1.06 -2.50 9.52
N GLN A 191 -0.08 -2.53 8.82
CA GLN A 191 -1.36 -2.11 9.37
C GLN A 191 -1.83 -3.03 10.51
N LEU A 192 -1.75 -4.34 10.33
CA LEU A 192 -2.04 -5.31 11.39
C LEU A 192 -1.11 -5.13 12.60
N TYR A 193 0.13 -4.72 12.35
CA TYR A 193 1.14 -4.58 13.39
C TYR A 193 1.03 -3.28 14.21
N ILE A 194 0.34 -2.23 13.70
CA ILE A 194 0.20 -0.95 14.39
C ILE A 194 -1.15 -0.76 15.09
N HIS A 195 -2.06 -1.72 15.00
CA HIS A 195 -3.34 -1.68 15.71
C HIS A 195 -3.35 -2.60 16.93
N ASP A 196 -4.09 -2.18 17.97
CA ASP A 196 -4.38 -3.01 19.14
C ASP A 196 -5.56 -3.92 18.86
N SER A 197 -5.37 -5.23 19.01
CA SER A 197 -6.39 -6.24 18.67
C SER A 197 -7.63 -6.21 19.57
N LEU A 198 -7.54 -5.65 20.78
CA LEU A 198 -8.66 -5.56 21.70
C LEU A 198 -9.56 -4.36 21.40
N THR A 199 -8.94 -3.21 21.09
CA THR A 199 -9.64 -1.91 21.01
C THR A 199 -9.85 -1.42 19.60
N GLY A 200 -9.06 -1.89 18.62
CA GLY A 200 -9.02 -1.38 17.26
C GLY A 200 -8.30 -0.03 17.11
N LEU A 201 -7.96 0.64 18.21
CA LEU A 201 -7.10 1.82 18.18
C LEU A 201 -5.70 1.47 17.69
N TYR A 202 -4.91 2.48 17.40
CA TYR A 202 -3.47 2.25 17.21
C TYR A 202 -2.84 1.69 18.50
N ASN A 203 -1.83 0.85 18.34
CA ASN A 203 -1.02 0.37 19.46
C ASN A 203 0.23 1.24 19.66
N ARG A 204 1.04 0.93 20.65
CA ARG A 204 2.29 1.67 20.96
C ARG A 204 3.26 1.73 19.77
N MET A 205 3.25 0.77 18.85
CA MET A 205 4.11 0.80 17.65
C MET A 205 3.76 1.92 16.67
N ALA A 206 2.53 2.42 16.71
CA ALA A 206 2.11 3.58 15.92
C ALA A 206 2.78 4.89 16.37
N TYR A 207 3.36 4.95 17.56
CA TYR A 207 4.10 6.13 18.04
C TYR A 207 5.18 6.55 17.03
N GLU A 208 6.07 5.63 16.66
CA GLU A 208 7.19 5.92 15.74
C GLU A 208 6.71 6.11 14.29
N LYS A 209 5.71 5.35 13.89
CA LYS A 209 5.29 5.31 12.49
C LYS A 209 4.30 6.41 12.10
N LEU A 210 3.47 6.86 13.03
CA LEU A 210 2.38 7.80 12.77
C LEU A 210 2.43 9.05 13.65
N ALA A 211 2.49 8.87 14.98
CA ALA A 211 2.36 9.98 15.92
C ALA A 211 3.55 10.94 15.86
N LEU A 212 4.76 10.41 15.87
CA LEU A 212 5.99 11.21 15.80
C LEU A 212 6.13 11.99 14.48
N PRO A 213 5.93 11.40 13.30
CA PRO A 213 5.93 12.14 12.04
C PRO A 213 4.85 13.23 11.96
N LEU A 214 3.62 12.92 12.42
CA LEU A 214 2.54 13.90 12.49
C LEU A 214 2.93 15.08 13.38
N PHE A 215 3.40 14.82 14.58
CA PHE A 215 3.87 15.83 15.54
C PHE A 215 4.95 16.70 14.92
N GLN A 216 6.02 16.12 14.38
CA GLN A 216 7.12 16.85 13.74
C GLN A 216 6.64 17.74 12.60
N GLN A 217 5.75 17.23 11.75
CA GLN A 217 5.19 18.00 10.62
C GLN A 217 4.47 19.26 11.08
N TYR A 218 3.70 19.19 12.18
CA TYR A 218 2.95 20.34 12.70
C TYR A 218 3.85 21.31 13.45
N MET A 219 4.77 20.80 14.26
CA MET A 219 5.75 21.64 14.97
C MET A 219 6.65 22.44 14.01
N GLN A 220 7.12 21.82 12.90
CA GLN A 220 7.88 22.51 11.86
C GLN A 220 7.10 23.66 11.20
N LYS A 221 5.77 23.56 11.15
CA LYS A 221 4.89 24.60 10.60
C LYS A 221 4.46 25.63 11.63
N GLY A 222 4.96 25.55 12.87
CA GLY A 222 4.54 26.42 13.98
C GLY A 222 3.08 26.26 14.37
N ARG A 223 2.51 25.05 14.16
CA ARG A 223 1.10 24.76 14.46
C ARG A 223 1.01 23.94 15.75
N PRO A 224 0.09 24.28 16.66
CA PRO A 224 -0.02 23.61 17.94
C PRO A 224 -0.54 22.17 17.80
N VAL A 225 -0.05 21.27 18.65
CA VAL A 225 -0.51 19.89 18.73
C VAL A 225 -1.01 19.60 20.15
N GLY A 226 -2.27 19.19 20.25
CA GLY A 226 -2.82 18.70 21.52
C GLY A 226 -2.34 17.29 21.84
N ILE A 227 -1.86 17.07 23.04
CA ILE A 227 -1.47 15.76 23.56
C ILE A 227 -2.35 15.44 24.76
N LEU A 228 -3.06 14.33 24.69
CA LEU A 228 -3.94 13.84 25.75
C LEU A 228 -3.44 12.48 26.21
N PHE A 229 -3.34 12.30 27.54
CA PHE A 229 -3.06 11.02 28.19
C PHE A 229 -4.26 10.63 29.05
N ALA A 230 -4.78 9.43 28.85
CA ALA A 230 -5.92 8.92 29.60
C ALA A 230 -5.62 7.54 30.17
N ASP A 231 -6.15 7.27 31.36
CA ASP A 231 -6.05 5.99 32.08
C ASP A 231 -7.47 5.55 32.46
N ALA A 232 -7.87 4.33 32.10
CA ALA A 232 -9.17 3.76 32.48
C ALA A 232 -9.14 3.39 33.96
N ASP A 233 -9.90 4.14 34.77
CA ASP A 233 -9.92 3.99 36.22
C ASP A 233 -10.50 2.63 36.65
N HIS A 234 -10.05 2.13 37.80
CA HIS A 234 -10.59 0.95 38.47
C HIS A 234 -10.48 -0.37 37.69
N LEU A 235 -9.65 -0.49 36.62
CA LEU A 235 -9.56 -1.72 35.82
C LEU A 235 -9.23 -2.95 36.66
N LYS A 236 -8.30 -2.83 37.64
CA LYS A 236 -7.97 -3.93 38.54
C LYS A 236 -9.17 -4.38 39.36
N TYR A 237 -9.94 -3.42 39.94
CA TYR A 237 -11.17 -3.74 40.68
C TYR A 237 -12.21 -4.44 39.79
N ILE A 238 -12.38 -3.98 38.56
CA ILE A 238 -13.29 -4.60 37.60
C ILE A 238 -12.86 -6.04 37.30
N ASN A 239 -11.57 -6.26 37.01
CA ASN A 239 -11.07 -7.60 36.78
C ASN A 239 -11.25 -8.55 37.96
N ASP A 240 -10.91 -8.07 39.17
CA ASP A 240 -10.93 -8.90 40.38
C ASP A 240 -12.37 -9.26 40.80
N ASN A 241 -13.37 -8.41 40.57
CA ASN A 241 -14.75 -8.61 41.01
C ASN A 241 -15.69 -9.15 39.90
N PHE A 242 -15.42 -8.84 38.62
CA PHE A 242 -16.31 -9.16 37.49
C PHE A 242 -15.64 -9.98 36.39
N GLY A 243 -14.35 -10.28 36.57
CA GLY A 243 -13.58 -11.10 35.62
C GLY A 243 -12.96 -10.30 34.47
N HIS A 244 -11.99 -10.91 33.78
CA HIS A 244 -11.22 -10.30 32.70
C HIS A 244 -12.06 -9.88 31.50
N ASP A 245 -13.16 -10.56 31.21
CA ASP A 245 -14.05 -10.19 30.11
C ASP A 245 -14.70 -8.83 30.33
N MET A 246 -15.07 -8.53 31.57
CA MET A 246 -15.59 -7.21 31.95
C MET A 246 -14.53 -6.13 31.94
N GLY A 247 -13.30 -6.44 32.34
CA GLY A 247 -12.17 -5.53 32.16
C GLY A 247 -11.88 -5.23 30.69
N ASN A 248 -11.92 -6.25 29.85
CA ASN A 248 -11.79 -6.08 28.39
C ASN A 248 -12.94 -5.24 27.81
N LEU A 249 -14.16 -5.38 28.32
CA LEU A 249 -15.30 -4.54 27.95
C LEU A 249 -15.04 -3.09 28.35
N ALA A 250 -14.56 -2.83 29.58
CA ALA A 250 -14.22 -1.48 30.04
C ALA A 250 -13.19 -0.82 29.13
N ILE A 251 -12.10 -1.52 28.81
CA ILE A 251 -11.05 -1.05 27.90
C ILE A 251 -11.62 -0.73 26.51
N ARG A 252 -12.40 -1.65 25.90
CA ARG A 252 -13.03 -1.41 24.59
C ARG A 252 -13.97 -0.23 24.58
N SER A 253 -14.77 -0.09 25.62
CA SER A 253 -15.73 1.02 25.72
C SER A 253 -15.04 2.37 25.89
N THR A 254 -14.01 2.44 26.73
CA THR A 254 -13.17 3.64 26.86
C THR A 254 -12.49 4.02 25.55
N ALA A 255 -11.91 3.04 24.86
CA ALA A 255 -11.29 3.24 23.56
C ALA A 255 -12.27 3.76 22.50
N SER A 256 -13.49 3.18 22.46
CA SER A 256 -14.56 3.59 21.54
C SER A 256 -14.98 5.04 21.78
N VAL A 257 -15.17 5.45 23.04
CA VAL A 257 -15.49 6.82 23.40
C VAL A 257 -14.37 7.78 22.97
N ILE A 258 -13.13 7.46 23.29
CA ILE A 258 -11.95 8.27 22.87
C ILE A 258 -11.93 8.42 21.34
N GLN A 259 -12.12 7.34 20.60
CA GLN A 259 -12.10 7.36 19.14
C GLN A 259 -13.22 8.21 18.54
N GLN A 260 -14.42 8.16 19.11
CA GLN A 260 -15.57 8.92 18.64
C GLN A 260 -15.46 10.41 18.92
N GLN A 261 -14.83 10.78 20.04
CA GLN A 261 -14.69 12.18 20.44
C GLN A 261 -13.48 12.87 19.80
N CYS A 262 -12.42 12.12 19.48
CA CYS A 262 -11.24 12.68 18.84
C CYS A 262 -11.54 13.11 17.41
N PRO A 263 -11.08 14.29 16.97
CA PRO A 263 -11.33 14.80 15.62
C PRO A 263 -10.61 13.94 14.56
N VAL A 264 -11.16 13.97 13.35
CA VAL A 264 -10.56 13.31 12.19
C VAL A 264 -9.12 13.79 11.98
N GLY A 265 -8.19 12.88 11.74
CA GLY A 265 -6.76 13.17 11.59
C GLY A 265 -5.96 13.09 12.90
N SER A 266 -6.61 12.81 14.03
CA SER A 266 -5.92 12.50 15.29
C SER A 266 -5.35 11.08 15.27
N ILE A 267 -4.27 10.88 16.01
CA ILE A 267 -3.71 9.56 16.28
C ILE A 267 -4.06 9.17 17.71
N SER A 268 -5.04 8.27 17.87
CA SER A 268 -5.43 7.72 19.17
C SER A 268 -4.86 6.32 19.34
N MET A 269 -4.08 6.11 20.40
CA MET A 269 -3.33 4.89 20.66
C MET A 269 -3.68 4.30 22.02
N ARG A 270 -3.76 2.97 22.09
CA ARG A 270 -3.61 2.25 23.35
C ARG A 270 -2.12 2.12 23.66
N TYR A 271 -1.66 2.88 24.65
CA TYR A 271 -0.25 3.03 24.94
C TYR A 271 0.26 1.99 25.96
N GLY A 272 -0.61 1.58 26.88
CA GLY A 272 -0.39 0.55 27.89
C GLY A 272 -1.61 -0.35 28.07
N GLY A 273 -1.71 -1.06 29.18
CA GLY A 273 -2.84 -1.95 29.50
C GLY A 273 -4.19 -1.23 29.54
N ASP A 274 -4.26 -0.14 30.31
CA ASP A 274 -5.40 0.75 30.54
C ASP A 274 -5.11 2.20 30.13
N GLU A 275 -3.95 2.44 29.51
CA GLU A 275 -3.45 3.77 29.14
C GLU A 275 -3.69 4.07 27.67
N PHE A 276 -4.12 5.28 27.38
CA PHE A 276 -4.38 5.80 26.05
C PHE A 276 -3.67 7.13 25.82
N VAL A 277 -3.13 7.31 24.62
CA VAL A 277 -2.49 8.56 24.21
C VAL A 277 -3.15 9.05 22.92
N CYS A 278 -3.52 10.33 22.86
CA CYS A 278 -4.03 10.97 21.65
C CYS A 278 -3.12 12.13 21.24
N VAL A 279 -2.70 12.13 19.97
CA VAL A 279 -1.96 13.22 19.34
C VAL A 279 -2.88 13.90 18.34
N ILE A 280 -3.21 15.16 18.58
CA ILE A 280 -4.32 15.87 17.94
C ILE A 280 -3.78 17.14 17.27
N PRO A 281 -3.71 17.17 15.93
CA PRO A 281 -3.18 18.31 15.20
C PRO A 281 -4.09 19.53 15.30
N ASP A 282 -3.51 20.75 15.28
CA ASP A 282 -4.22 22.05 15.31
C ASP A 282 -5.16 22.25 16.51
N TYR A 283 -4.74 21.80 17.66
CA TYR A 283 -5.57 21.83 18.84
C TYR A 283 -5.07 22.85 19.88
N SER A 284 -5.92 23.81 20.20
CA SER A 284 -5.65 24.83 21.23
C SER A 284 -6.00 24.33 22.63
N GLN A 285 -5.50 25.05 23.64
CA GLN A 285 -5.76 24.76 25.06
C GLN A 285 -7.26 24.67 25.39
N SER A 286 -8.10 25.57 24.82
CA SER A 286 -9.55 25.54 25.04
C SER A 286 -10.21 24.33 24.38
N LYS A 287 -9.78 23.96 23.16
CA LYS A 287 -10.33 22.82 22.43
C LYS A 287 -10.03 21.50 23.13
N ILE A 288 -8.80 21.33 23.63
CA ILE A 288 -8.42 20.07 24.28
C ILE A 288 -9.08 19.94 25.65
N GLN A 289 -9.34 21.06 26.35
CA GLN A 289 -10.13 21.05 27.58
C GLN A 289 -11.56 20.60 27.30
N GLN A 290 -12.21 21.14 26.27
CA GLN A 290 -13.55 20.73 25.84
C GLN A 290 -13.60 19.25 25.43
N LEU A 291 -12.56 18.78 24.71
CA LEU A 291 -12.45 17.36 24.33
C LEU A 291 -12.40 16.46 25.56
N LYS A 292 -11.57 16.81 26.56
CA LYS A 292 -11.51 16.09 27.84
C LYS A 292 -12.90 16.00 28.47
N GLU A 293 -13.61 17.12 28.58
CA GLU A 293 -14.95 17.20 29.19
C GLU A 293 -15.96 16.34 28.41
N SER A 294 -15.88 16.36 27.07
CA SER A 294 -16.74 15.54 26.21
C SER A 294 -16.46 14.04 26.38
N ILE A 295 -15.19 13.63 26.49
CA ILE A 295 -14.83 12.23 26.74
C ILE A 295 -15.39 11.78 28.10
N LEU A 296 -15.17 12.56 29.16
CA LEU A 296 -15.69 12.23 30.50
C LEU A 296 -17.19 12.11 30.53
N ALA A 297 -17.92 13.08 29.95
CA ALA A 297 -19.36 13.06 29.84
C ALA A 297 -19.87 11.84 29.06
N SER A 298 -19.22 11.48 27.97
CA SER A 298 -19.61 10.32 27.18
C SER A 298 -19.35 8.99 27.90
N LEU A 299 -18.32 8.89 28.73
CA LEU A 299 -18.08 7.70 29.58
C LEU A 299 -19.19 7.57 30.65
N GLU A 300 -19.61 8.67 31.26
CA GLU A 300 -20.71 8.69 32.22
C GLU A 300 -22.03 8.32 31.57
N GLU A 301 -22.33 8.88 30.38
CA GLU A 301 -23.53 8.54 29.60
C GLU A 301 -23.53 7.07 29.21
N PHE A 302 -22.41 6.54 28.75
CA PHE A 302 -22.25 5.11 28.43
C PHE A 302 -22.54 4.21 29.63
N SER A 303 -22.01 4.56 30.80
CA SER A 303 -22.26 3.81 32.05
C SER A 303 -23.72 3.79 32.42
N SER A 304 -24.43 4.91 32.27
CA SER A 304 -25.85 5.04 32.62
C SER A 304 -26.77 4.31 31.63
N THR A 305 -26.43 4.36 30.34
CA THR A 305 -27.28 3.83 29.25
C THR A 305 -27.07 2.33 29.04
N SER A 306 -25.81 1.86 29.09
CA SER A 306 -25.46 0.45 28.80
C SER A 306 -25.69 -0.52 29.95
N ARG A 307 -26.22 -0.03 31.10
CA ARG A 307 -26.43 -0.83 32.31
C ARG A 307 -25.23 -1.67 32.70
N THR A 308 -24.04 -1.11 32.55
CA THR A 308 -22.83 -1.79 33.02
C THR A 308 -22.91 -1.97 34.54
N VAL A 309 -22.46 -3.11 35.04
CA VAL A 309 -22.46 -3.40 36.48
C VAL A 309 -21.43 -2.58 37.28
N PHE A 310 -20.64 -1.79 36.57
CA PHE A 310 -19.62 -0.87 37.10
C PHE A 310 -19.60 0.44 36.32
N PRO A 311 -19.24 1.54 36.96
CA PRO A 311 -19.07 2.83 36.26
C PRO A 311 -17.82 2.79 35.38
N LEU A 312 -17.89 3.34 34.16
CA LEU A 312 -16.73 3.62 33.34
C LEU A 312 -16.22 5.00 33.70
N GLU A 313 -15.05 5.05 34.28
CA GLU A 313 -14.37 6.28 34.66
C GLU A 313 -12.97 6.31 34.03
N ALA A 314 -12.47 7.50 33.72
CA ALA A 314 -11.11 7.70 33.28
C ALA A 314 -10.52 8.95 33.92
N SER A 315 -9.22 8.91 34.16
CA SER A 315 -8.41 10.06 34.53
C SER A 315 -7.71 10.59 33.28
N ILE A 316 -7.80 11.90 33.01
CA ILE A 316 -7.31 12.49 31.76
C ILE A 316 -6.47 13.73 32.05
N GLY A 317 -5.19 13.66 31.64
CA GLY A 317 -4.30 14.81 31.58
C GLY A 317 -4.06 15.26 30.16
N PHE A 318 -3.74 16.51 29.93
CA PHE A 318 -3.41 17.01 28.61
C PHE A 318 -2.46 18.21 28.63
N VAL A 319 -1.80 18.42 27.52
CA VAL A 319 -0.94 19.57 27.23
C VAL A 319 -1.13 19.99 25.79
N VAL A 320 -0.75 21.22 25.46
CA VAL A 320 -0.61 21.69 24.09
C VAL A 320 0.87 21.89 23.83
N ALA A 321 1.36 21.21 22.81
CA ALA A 321 2.72 21.35 22.31
C ALA A 321 2.76 22.54 21.36
N ASP A 322 3.54 23.55 21.69
CA ASP A 322 3.76 24.78 20.92
C ASP A 322 5.23 25.18 20.86
N ASP A 323 6.11 24.51 21.59
CA ASP A 323 7.56 24.72 21.60
C ASP A 323 8.27 23.54 20.90
N PRO A 324 8.97 23.78 19.77
CA PRO A 324 9.67 22.72 19.03
C PRO A 324 10.93 22.17 19.73
N VAL A 325 11.34 22.76 20.86
CA VAL A 325 12.50 22.28 21.64
C VAL A 325 12.19 20.95 22.32
N PHE A 326 10.94 20.75 22.74
CA PHE A 326 10.52 19.51 23.40
C PHE A 326 10.11 18.43 22.41
N SER A 327 10.48 17.18 22.71
CA SER A 327 10.05 16.02 21.92
C SER A 327 8.60 15.65 22.21
N LEU A 328 7.99 14.85 21.32
CA LEU A 328 6.65 14.29 21.56
C LEU A 328 6.61 13.50 22.88
N ASN A 329 7.67 12.77 23.20
CA ASN A 329 7.75 12.00 24.44
C ASN A 329 7.74 12.89 25.68
N ASP A 330 8.40 14.05 25.64
CA ASP A 330 8.38 15.01 26.76
C ASP A 330 6.96 15.54 27.01
N TYR A 331 6.22 15.84 25.95
CA TYR A 331 4.83 16.28 26.05
C TYR A 331 3.88 15.16 26.53
N ILE A 332 4.11 13.91 26.13
CA ILE A 332 3.35 12.76 26.66
C ILE A 332 3.61 12.61 28.15
N ASN A 333 4.83 12.71 28.61
CA ASN A 333 5.18 12.64 30.03
C ASN A 333 4.53 13.78 30.83
N LEU A 334 4.53 15.00 30.30
CA LEU A 334 3.85 16.14 30.93
C LEU A 334 2.33 15.94 31.02
N ALA A 335 1.71 15.31 30.02
CA ALA A 335 0.29 14.99 30.04
C ALA A 335 -0.01 13.90 31.10
N ASP A 336 0.84 12.87 31.20
CA ASP A 336 0.75 11.83 32.22
C ASP A 336 0.88 12.41 33.64
N GLU A 337 1.86 13.27 33.90
CA GLU A 337 2.04 13.95 35.19
C GLU A 337 0.77 14.72 35.62
N LYS A 338 0.12 15.43 34.67
CA LYS A 338 -1.13 16.13 34.91
C LYS A 338 -2.30 15.18 35.19
N MET A 339 -2.39 14.08 34.45
CA MET A 339 -3.39 13.03 34.69
C MET A 339 -3.23 12.44 36.09
N TYR A 340 -1.97 12.14 36.47
CA TYR A 340 -1.68 11.55 37.77
C TYR A 340 -1.98 12.51 38.95
N ALA A 341 -1.70 13.80 38.80
CA ALA A 341 -2.04 14.82 39.79
C ALA A 341 -3.58 14.88 40.00
N GLU A 342 -4.36 14.94 38.93
CA GLU A 342 -5.83 14.94 39.01
C GLU A 342 -6.38 13.64 39.62
N LYS A 343 -5.80 12.49 39.29
CA LYS A 343 -6.17 11.20 39.86
C LYS A 343 -5.97 11.16 41.36
N LYS A 344 -4.89 11.79 41.88
CA LYS A 344 -4.62 11.92 43.30
C LYS A 344 -5.61 12.82 44.02
N GLU A 345 -5.92 13.98 43.44
CA GLU A 345 -6.91 14.93 44.00
C GLU A 345 -8.29 14.31 44.11
N ARG A 346 -8.74 13.59 43.07
CA ARG A 346 -10.05 12.90 43.10
C ARG A 346 -10.07 11.80 44.19
N LYS A 347 -8.99 11.07 44.41
CA LYS A 347 -8.92 10.06 45.47
C LYS A 347 -8.96 10.69 46.87
N ALA A 348 -8.31 11.84 47.05
CA ALA A 348 -8.31 12.56 48.32
C ALA A 348 -9.70 13.16 48.66
N THR A 349 -10.47 13.55 47.68
CA THR A 349 -11.84 14.16 47.85
C THR A 349 -12.93 13.10 48.10
N ARG A 350 -12.66 11.82 47.73
CA ARG A 350 -13.60 10.69 47.92
C ARG A 350 -13.37 9.94 49.25
N GLN A 351 -12.35 10.27 50.03
CA GLN A 351 -12.13 9.81 51.39
C GLN A 351 -12.69 10.77 52.42
#